data_130a5a164991b2c5037af8a4b4ab9b19
#
_entry.id   130a5a164991b2c5037af8a4b4ab9b19
#
_cell.length_a   1.000
_cell.length_b   1.000
_cell.length_c   1.000
_cell.angle_alpha   90.00
_cell.angle_beta   90.00
_cell.angle_gamma   90.00
#
_symmetry.space_group_name_H-M   'P 1'
#
loop_
_entity.id
_entity.type
_entity.pdbx_description
1 polymer ?
#
loop_
_entity_poly.entity_id
_entity_poly.type
_entity_poly.pdbx_seq_one_letter_code
_entity_poly.pdbx_strand_id
1 'polypeptide(L)'
;MKNKKWIALAATVVLAVTALPVTAFAKKKDSSDDKALAKVTLNEVAHSIFYAPQYVAIEKGYFKNEGLDMTLITGFGADKTMTAVISGEADIGFMGAEASIYAYQEGATDPVVNFAQLTQRAEISLWQEKKCRILNGKI
;
A
#
# COMPACT_ATOMS: atom_id res chain seq x y z
N MET A 1 -29.59 -66.68 34.46
CA MET A 1 -28.29 -66.28 33.94
C MET A 1 -28.40 -65.50 32.57
N LYS A 2 -29.40 -64.64 32.37
CA LYS A 2 -29.64 -63.98 31.09
C LYS A 2 -29.41 -62.45 31.13
N ASN A 3 -29.10 -61.85 32.27
CA ASN A 3 -29.08 -60.36 32.40
C ASN A 3 -27.68 -59.74 32.45
N LYS A 4 -26.63 -60.56 32.45
CA LYS A 4 -25.25 -60.01 32.50
C LYS A 4 -24.72 -59.46 31.15
N LYS A 5 -25.31 -59.95 30.03
CA LYS A 5 -24.86 -59.50 28.69
C LYS A 5 -25.42 -58.11 28.24
N TRP A 6 -26.54 -57.72 28.81
CA TRP A 6 -27.20 -56.46 28.50
C TRP A 6 -26.60 -55.25 29.26
N ILE A 7 -26.03 -55.50 30.43
CA ILE A 7 -25.39 -54.51 31.26
C ILE A 7 -24.03 -54.10 30.63
N ALA A 8 -23.36 -55.04 29.97
CA ALA A 8 -22.11 -54.76 29.28
C ALA A 8 -22.31 -53.91 28.01
N LEU A 9 -23.49 -54.03 27.35
CA LEU A 9 -23.80 -53.22 26.15
C LEU A 9 -24.23 -51.80 26.49
N ALA A 10 -24.83 -51.58 27.67
CA ALA A 10 -25.25 -50.24 28.11
C ALA A 10 -24.07 -49.41 28.60
N ALA A 11 -23.01 -50.05 29.12
CA ALA A 11 -21.82 -49.33 29.59
C ALA A 11 -20.93 -48.81 28.46
N THR A 12 -20.97 -49.45 27.28
CA THR A 12 -20.16 -49.04 26.12
C THR A 12 -20.76 -47.89 25.34
N VAL A 13 -22.07 -47.65 25.45
CA VAL A 13 -22.74 -46.55 24.73
C VAL A 13 -22.59 -45.21 25.49
N VAL A 14 -22.42 -45.23 26.82
CA VAL A 14 -22.29 -44.03 27.65
C VAL A 14 -20.88 -43.41 27.54
N LEU A 15 -19.85 -44.22 27.20
CA LEU A 15 -18.49 -43.69 27.06
C LEU A 15 -18.20 -43.06 25.69
N ALA A 16 -19.09 -43.21 24.70
CA ALA A 16 -18.89 -42.68 23.35
C ALA A 16 -19.40 -41.23 23.17
N VAL A 17 -20.12 -40.68 24.15
CA VAL A 17 -20.75 -39.34 24.02
C VAL A 17 -19.87 -38.21 24.62
N THR A 18 -18.81 -38.54 25.37
CA THR A 18 -17.96 -37.50 26.02
C THR A 18 -16.71 -37.10 25.23
N ALA A 19 -16.52 -37.67 24.03
CA ALA A 19 -15.42 -37.27 23.16
C ALA A 19 -15.93 -36.38 22.01
N LEU A 20 -16.66 -35.31 22.34
CA LEU A 20 -16.80 -34.20 21.40
C LEU A 20 -15.43 -33.51 21.35
N PRO A 21 -14.79 -33.42 20.17
CA PRO A 21 -13.61 -32.58 20.04
C PRO A 21 -14.07 -31.16 20.35
N VAL A 22 -13.58 -30.60 21.46
CA VAL A 22 -13.51 -29.18 21.63
C VAL A 22 -12.75 -28.71 20.41
N THR A 23 -13.47 -28.24 19.41
CA THR A 23 -12.85 -27.46 18.34
C THR A 23 -12.26 -26.24 19.02
N ALA A 24 -11.00 -26.40 19.44
CA ALA A 24 -10.17 -25.28 19.76
C ALA A 24 -10.36 -24.32 18.58
N PHE A 25 -10.88 -23.14 18.86
CA PHE A 25 -10.71 -22.01 17.99
C PHE A 25 -9.20 -21.88 17.80
N ALA A 26 -8.69 -22.60 16.81
CA ALA A 26 -7.33 -22.41 16.35
C ALA A 26 -7.31 -20.97 15.89
N LYS A 27 -6.78 -20.11 16.75
CA LYS A 27 -6.31 -18.79 16.36
C LYS A 27 -5.56 -19.03 15.06
N LYS A 28 -6.14 -18.55 13.96
CA LYS A 28 -5.52 -18.59 12.65
C LYS A 28 -4.14 -18.03 12.87
N LYS A 29 -3.16 -18.90 12.96
CA LYS A 29 -1.76 -18.53 12.95
C LYS A 29 -1.61 -17.92 11.58
N ASP A 30 -1.44 -16.63 11.51
CA ASP A 30 -0.96 -16.01 10.31
C ASP A 30 0.26 -16.82 9.91
N SER A 31 0.06 -17.68 8.92
CA SER A 31 1.19 -18.20 8.16
C SER A 31 1.74 -16.96 7.47
N SER A 32 2.71 -16.31 8.10
CA SER A 32 3.67 -15.54 7.37
C SER A 32 4.32 -16.54 6.42
N ASP A 33 3.69 -16.70 5.25
CA ASP A 33 4.39 -17.20 4.09
C ASP A 33 5.63 -16.31 4.02
N ASP A 34 6.79 -16.93 4.10
CA ASP A 34 8.11 -16.31 3.86
C ASP A 34 8.23 -15.98 2.36
N LYS A 35 7.17 -15.37 1.80
CA LYS A 35 7.15 -14.88 0.45
C LYS A 35 8.04 -13.65 0.45
N ALA A 36 9.19 -13.76 -0.21
CA ALA A 36 10.11 -12.64 -0.35
C ALA A 36 9.32 -11.42 -0.82
N LEU A 37 9.39 -10.33 -0.05
CA LEU A 37 8.70 -9.08 -0.40
C LEU A 37 9.28 -8.53 -1.71
N ALA A 38 8.42 -8.08 -2.60
CA ALA A 38 8.86 -7.38 -3.79
C ALA A 38 9.37 -5.99 -3.40
N LYS A 39 10.62 -5.67 -3.73
CA LYS A 39 11.19 -4.36 -3.49
C LYS A 39 10.64 -3.36 -4.49
N VAL A 40 10.16 -2.23 -4.00
CA VAL A 40 9.61 -1.14 -4.81
C VAL A 40 10.19 0.17 -4.35
N THR A 41 10.81 0.92 -5.25
CA THR A 41 11.31 2.26 -5.01
C THR A 41 10.30 3.29 -5.50
N LEU A 42 9.80 4.11 -4.58
CA LEU A 42 8.90 5.22 -4.88
C LEU A 42 9.66 6.55 -4.73
N ASN A 43 9.68 7.36 -5.78
CA ASN A 43 10.27 8.69 -5.75
C ASN A 43 9.16 9.74 -5.68
N GLU A 44 9.16 10.57 -4.64
CA GLU A 44 8.20 11.67 -4.47
C GLU A 44 8.84 13.03 -4.79
N VAL A 45 8.04 13.95 -5.32
CA VAL A 45 8.49 15.30 -5.69
C VAL A 45 9.03 16.08 -4.49
N ALA A 46 8.35 15.96 -3.35
CA ALA A 46 8.69 16.66 -2.12
C ALA A 46 8.07 15.91 -0.93
N HIS A 47 8.70 16.02 0.23
CA HIS A 47 8.08 15.54 1.46
C HIS A 47 7.01 16.53 1.92
N SER A 48 5.74 16.10 1.93
CA SER A 48 4.62 17.01 2.15
C SER A 48 3.51 16.36 2.96
N ILE A 49 2.86 17.15 3.83
CA ILE A 49 1.68 16.72 4.60
C ILE A 49 0.52 16.28 3.68
N PHE A 50 0.44 16.77 2.45
CA PHE A 50 -0.57 16.34 1.48
C PHE A 50 -0.43 14.86 1.09
N TYR A 51 0.73 14.26 1.37
CA TYR A 51 1.05 12.86 1.10
C TYR A 51 0.93 11.98 2.35
N ALA A 52 0.39 12.51 3.44
CA ALA A 52 0.25 11.82 4.72
C ALA A 52 -0.36 10.40 4.60
N PRO A 53 -1.37 10.13 3.76
CA PRO A 53 -1.89 8.77 3.59
C PRO A 53 -0.81 7.76 3.16
N GLN A 54 0.10 8.16 2.29
CA GLN A 54 1.23 7.34 1.84
C GLN A 54 2.19 7.03 2.99
N TYR A 55 2.55 8.03 3.78
CA TYR A 55 3.45 7.85 4.92
C TYR A 55 2.82 6.96 5.99
N VAL A 56 1.53 7.15 6.29
CA VAL A 56 0.80 6.29 7.21
C VAL A 56 0.77 4.85 6.71
N ALA A 57 0.59 4.62 5.41
CA ALA A 57 0.58 3.29 4.83
C ALA A 57 1.96 2.60 4.97
N ILE A 58 3.06 3.35 4.81
CA ILE A 58 4.42 2.84 5.03
C ILE A 58 4.63 2.51 6.51
N GLU A 59 4.36 3.44 7.41
CA GLU A 59 4.58 3.29 8.85
C GLU A 59 3.72 2.19 9.48
N LYS A 60 2.48 2.03 9.02
CA LYS A 60 1.57 0.97 9.47
C LYS A 60 1.85 -0.39 8.82
N GLY A 61 2.80 -0.47 7.90
CA GLY A 61 3.17 -1.70 7.22
C GLY A 61 2.12 -2.23 6.25
N TYR A 62 1.22 -1.38 5.76
CA TYR A 62 0.17 -1.83 4.83
C TYR A 62 0.77 -2.36 3.53
N PHE A 63 1.83 -1.76 3.03
CA PHE A 63 2.54 -2.27 1.85
C PHE A 63 3.19 -3.64 2.11
N LYS A 64 3.77 -3.83 3.29
CA LYS A 64 4.35 -5.13 3.66
C LYS A 64 3.29 -6.23 3.74
N ASN A 65 2.10 -5.90 4.23
CA ASN A 65 0.98 -6.84 4.28
C ASN A 65 0.54 -7.28 2.87
N GLU A 66 0.75 -6.43 1.86
CA GLU A 66 0.48 -6.70 0.45
C GLU A 66 1.71 -7.32 -0.28
N GLY A 67 2.76 -7.65 0.45
CA GLY A 67 3.95 -8.28 -0.12
C GLY A 67 4.94 -7.30 -0.75
N LEU A 68 4.88 -6.01 -0.40
CA LEU A 68 5.74 -4.96 -0.94
C LEU A 68 6.69 -4.42 0.13
N ASP A 69 7.98 -4.33 -0.19
CA ASP A 69 8.98 -3.64 0.61
C ASP A 69 9.28 -2.29 -0.04
N MET A 70 8.67 -1.23 0.52
CA MET A 70 8.71 0.11 -0.05
C MET A 70 9.93 0.89 0.41
N THR A 71 10.68 1.44 -0.54
CA THR A 71 11.71 2.45 -0.31
C THR A 71 11.21 3.79 -0.82
N LEU A 72 11.16 4.81 0.05
CA LEU A 72 10.74 6.16 -0.31
C LEU A 72 11.96 7.06 -0.48
N ILE A 73 12.02 7.77 -1.62
CA ILE A 73 13.07 8.72 -1.96
C ILE A 73 12.41 10.05 -2.34
N THR A 74 12.98 11.17 -1.92
CA THR A 74 12.52 12.51 -2.30
C THR A 74 13.39 13.06 -3.43
N GLY A 75 12.80 13.34 -4.59
CA GLY A 75 13.48 13.82 -5.79
C GLY A 75 13.74 15.32 -5.82
N PHE A 76 13.02 16.10 -5.01
CA PHE A 76 13.10 17.57 -4.98
C PHE A 76 12.76 18.26 -6.32
N GLY A 77 11.76 17.74 -7.02
CA GLY A 77 11.26 18.30 -8.27
C GLY A 77 10.60 17.24 -9.16
N ALA A 78 9.57 17.62 -9.92
CA ALA A 78 8.86 16.71 -10.80
C ALA A 78 9.74 16.24 -11.96
N ASP A 79 10.63 17.09 -12.45
CA ASP A 79 11.64 16.79 -13.46
C ASP A 79 12.60 15.68 -12.99
N LYS A 80 13.10 15.78 -11.76
CA LYS A 80 13.99 14.77 -11.17
C LYS A 80 13.28 13.48 -10.89
N THR A 81 12.05 13.56 -10.36
CA THR A 81 11.21 12.37 -10.12
C THR A 81 10.91 11.65 -11.43
N MET A 82 10.56 12.38 -12.48
CA MET A 82 10.34 11.83 -13.81
C MET A 82 11.61 11.18 -14.37
N THR A 83 12.76 11.85 -14.24
CA THR A 83 14.05 11.30 -14.66
C THR A 83 14.36 9.99 -13.94
N ALA A 84 14.14 9.93 -12.63
CA ALA A 84 14.37 8.70 -11.85
C ALA A 84 13.49 7.52 -12.33
N VAL A 85 12.25 7.79 -12.73
CA VAL A 85 11.37 6.75 -13.30
C VAL A 85 11.84 6.31 -14.68
N ILE A 86 12.16 7.24 -15.57
CA ILE A 86 12.60 6.93 -16.94
C ILE A 86 13.95 6.21 -16.93
N SER A 87 14.85 6.57 -16.01
CA SER A 87 16.16 5.90 -15.87
C SER A 87 16.09 4.53 -15.19
N GLY A 88 14.95 4.18 -14.59
CA GLY A 88 14.80 2.94 -13.83
C GLY A 88 15.40 3.00 -12.41
N GLU A 89 15.77 4.18 -11.91
CA GLU A 89 16.18 4.39 -10.52
C GLU A 89 15.01 4.31 -9.55
N ALA A 90 13.81 4.60 -10.02
CA ALA A 90 12.57 4.44 -9.29
C ALA A 90 11.54 3.66 -10.12
N ASP A 91 10.81 2.75 -9.45
CA ASP A 91 9.73 1.99 -10.05
C ASP A 91 8.46 2.83 -10.19
N ILE A 92 8.24 3.75 -9.24
CA ILE A 92 7.06 4.61 -9.18
C ILE A 92 7.48 6.04 -8.92
N GLY A 93 6.94 6.98 -9.71
CA GLY A 93 7.04 8.42 -9.48
C GLY A 93 5.76 8.99 -8.89
N PHE A 94 5.85 9.70 -7.78
CA PHE A 94 4.74 10.43 -7.21
C PHE A 94 4.90 11.93 -7.47
N MET A 95 4.21 12.40 -8.51
CA MET A 95 4.32 13.76 -9.07
C MET A 95 3.01 14.17 -9.75
N GLY A 96 2.93 15.40 -10.21
CA GLY A 96 1.81 15.85 -11.02
C GLY A 96 1.74 15.11 -12.36
N ALA A 97 0.53 14.84 -12.85
CA ALA A 97 0.30 14.13 -14.10
C ALA A 97 0.86 14.88 -15.33
N GLU A 98 1.04 16.20 -15.22
CA GLU A 98 1.64 17.04 -16.27
C GLU A 98 3.06 16.61 -16.63
N ALA A 99 3.81 16.04 -15.69
CA ALA A 99 5.17 15.59 -15.95
C ALA A 99 5.22 14.48 -17.01
N SER A 100 4.23 13.59 -17.04
CA SER A 100 4.13 12.54 -18.06
C SER A 100 3.82 13.12 -19.45
N ILE A 101 3.03 14.19 -19.49
CA ILE A 101 2.71 14.89 -20.75
C ILE A 101 3.97 15.54 -21.32
N TYR A 102 4.75 16.23 -20.49
CA TYR A 102 6.00 16.85 -20.92
C TYR A 102 7.02 15.82 -21.42
N ALA A 103 7.22 14.73 -20.67
CA ALA A 103 8.11 13.66 -21.09
C ALA A 103 7.71 13.06 -22.45
N TYR A 104 6.41 12.86 -22.68
CA TYR A 104 5.90 12.41 -23.97
C TYR A 104 6.16 13.42 -25.09
N GLN A 105 5.92 14.72 -24.85
CA GLN A 105 6.18 15.79 -25.84
C GLN A 105 7.66 15.93 -26.18
N GLU A 106 8.54 15.63 -25.23
CA GLU A 106 10.00 15.64 -25.45
C GLU A 106 10.51 14.38 -26.20
N GLY A 107 9.61 13.47 -26.55
CA GLY A 107 9.92 12.32 -27.39
C GLY A 107 10.32 11.06 -26.62
N ALA A 108 9.90 10.90 -25.38
CA ALA A 108 10.08 9.67 -24.64
C ALA A 108 9.42 8.51 -25.43
N THR A 109 10.23 7.51 -25.80
CA THR A 109 9.78 6.34 -26.57
C THR A 109 9.05 5.31 -25.72
N ASP A 110 9.31 5.30 -24.41
CA ASP A 110 8.61 4.48 -23.42
C ASP A 110 7.83 5.41 -22.48
N PRO A 111 6.53 5.65 -22.75
CA PRO A 111 5.76 6.63 -22.00
C PRO A 111 5.44 6.15 -20.60
N VAL A 112 5.61 7.03 -19.64
CA VAL A 112 5.19 6.81 -18.26
C VAL A 112 3.65 6.80 -18.18
N VAL A 113 3.08 5.80 -17.51
CA VAL A 113 1.64 5.63 -17.39
C VAL A 113 1.17 6.11 -16.00
N ASN A 114 0.22 7.04 -15.98
CA ASN A 114 -0.46 7.44 -14.76
C ASN A 114 -1.49 6.38 -14.37
N PHE A 115 -1.33 5.74 -13.21
CA PHE A 115 -2.20 4.62 -12.80
C PHE A 115 -3.03 4.90 -11.55
N ALA A 116 -2.67 5.91 -10.75
CA ALA A 116 -3.36 6.23 -9.51
C ALA A 116 -3.30 7.73 -9.18
N GLN A 117 -4.27 8.19 -8.42
CA GLN A 117 -4.31 9.55 -7.88
C GLN A 117 -4.45 9.48 -6.36
N LEU A 118 -3.45 9.97 -5.64
CA LEU A 118 -3.45 9.99 -4.17
C LEU A 118 -4.15 11.23 -3.62
N THR A 119 -3.90 12.39 -4.22
CA THR A 119 -4.48 13.68 -3.78
C THR A 119 -5.52 14.15 -4.77
N GLN A 120 -6.76 14.32 -4.30
CA GLN A 120 -7.85 14.88 -5.13
C GLN A 120 -7.98 16.39 -5.01
N ARG A 121 -7.48 16.96 -3.93
CA ARG A 121 -7.51 18.39 -3.66
C ARG A 121 -6.16 18.78 -3.07
N ALA A 122 -5.41 19.57 -3.80
CA ALA A 122 -4.22 20.26 -3.30
C ALA A 122 -4.57 21.75 -3.21
N GLU A 123 -4.38 22.33 -2.04
CA GLU A 123 -4.45 23.79 -1.92
C GLU A 123 -3.20 24.38 -2.55
N ILE A 124 -3.40 25.11 -3.63
CA ILE A 124 -2.34 25.92 -4.22
C ILE A 124 -2.36 27.26 -3.50
N SER A 125 -1.46 27.43 -2.55
CA SER A 125 -1.22 28.76 -1.95
C SER A 125 -0.32 29.56 -2.87
N LEU A 126 -0.86 30.62 -3.48
CA LEU A 126 -0.06 31.60 -4.20
C LEU A 126 0.65 32.48 -3.16
N TRP A 127 1.90 32.14 -2.86
CA TRP A 127 2.76 32.96 -2.03
C TRP A 127 3.41 34.09 -2.87
N GLN A 128 3.23 35.32 -2.42
CA GLN A 128 3.80 36.45 -3.08
C GLN A 128 4.69 37.24 -2.11
N GLU A 129 5.98 37.18 -2.31
CA GLU A 129 6.95 37.97 -1.55
C GLU A 129 7.03 39.43 -2.02
N LYS A 130 6.73 39.69 -3.29
CA LYS A 130 6.66 41.03 -3.88
C LYS A 130 5.33 41.25 -4.58
N LYS A 131 4.85 42.50 -4.51
CA LYS A 131 3.61 42.94 -5.14
C LYS A 131 3.59 42.59 -6.64
N CYS A 132 2.88 41.55 -7.04
CA CYS A 132 2.73 41.19 -8.44
C CYS A 132 1.59 42.00 -9.06
N ARG A 133 1.88 42.73 -10.13
CA ARG A 133 0.94 43.62 -10.82
C ARG A 133 -0.26 42.85 -11.40
N ILE A 134 -0.08 41.57 -11.71
CA ILE A 134 -1.12 40.67 -12.24
C ILE A 134 -2.16 40.31 -11.21
N LEU A 135 -1.79 40.19 -9.92
CA LEU A 135 -2.70 39.80 -8.84
C LEU A 135 -3.48 40.99 -8.23
N ASN A 136 -3.32 42.19 -8.73
CA ASN A 136 -4.06 43.35 -8.28
C ASN A 136 -5.47 43.50 -8.88
N GLY A 137 -6.09 42.40 -9.34
CA GLY A 137 -7.51 42.38 -9.73
C GLY A 137 -7.86 43.15 -11.01
N LYS A 138 -6.89 43.42 -11.87
CA LYS A 138 -7.11 43.86 -13.23
C LYS A 138 -6.74 42.72 -14.17
N ILE A 139 -7.65 41.79 -14.33
CA ILE A 139 -7.77 40.93 -15.50
C ILE A 139 -8.78 41.56 -16.43
#